data_9f118c77bf6fbe8ce6357fc24745108d
#
_entry.id   9f118c77bf6fbe8ce6357fc24745108d
#
_cell.length_a   1.000
_cell.length_b   1.000
_cell.length_c   1.000
_cell.angle_alpha   90.00
_cell.angle_beta   90.00
_cell.angle_gamma   90.00
#
_symmetry.space_group_name_H-M   'P 1'
#
loop_
_entity.id
_entity.type
_entity.pdbx_description
1 polymer ?
#
loop_
_entity_poly.entity_id
_entity_poly.type
_entity_poly.pdbx_seq_one_letter_code
_entity_poly.pdbx_strand_id
1 'polypeptide(L)'
;MADNKGVVTTIGRKKLCMAHAGDAFLPAITKMAWGKGGVDENGQPIATTGNEIGLYQELLVKDIELHTYVGDTQTTCRYTATLEAGELDGEEISEMGLYDAEGDLVAYRTFMRKGKDADIPQIYDMDEIF
;
A
#
# COMPACT_ATOMS: atom_id res chain seq x y z
N MET A 1 9.93 -6.41 -14.37
CA MET A 1 9.58 -6.98 -13.06
C MET A 1 9.05 -5.87 -12.16
N ALA A 2 7.91 -6.09 -11.57
CA ALA A 2 7.36 -5.13 -10.65
C ALA A 2 8.17 -5.14 -9.36
N ASP A 3 8.60 -3.98 -8.86
CA ASP A 3 9.09 -3.91 -7.52
C ASP A 3 7.90 -3.65 -6.58
N ASN A 4 8.04 -4.05 -5.33
CA ASN A 4 6.96 -3.96 -4.35
C ASN A 4 7.06 -2.68 -3.50
N LYS A 5 7.94 -1.77 -3.89
CA LYS A 5 8.24 -0.59 -3.10
C LYS A 5 7.10 0.41 -3.12
N GLY A 6 6.60 0.77 -1.94
CA GLY A 6 5.69 1.89 -1.77
C GLY A 6 6.45 3.18 -1.52
N VAL A 7 5.85 4.30 -1.93
CA VAL A 7 6.36 5.62 -1.60
C VAL A 7 5.82 6.00 -0.23
N VAL A 8 6.70 6.35 0.71
CA VAL A 8 6.27 6.81 2.04
C VAL A 8 5.68 8.21 1.90
N THR A 9 4.47 8.40 2.39
CA THR A 9 3.76 9.66 2.28
C THR A 9 4.35 10.73 3.20
N THR A 10 3.99 11.98 2.97
CA THR A 10 4.40 13.08 3.86
C THR A 10 3.96 12.84 5.30
N ILE A 11 2.72 12.38 5.51
CA ILE A 11 2.25 12.10 6.87
C ILE A 11 3.00 10.92 7.49
N GLY A 12 3.32 9.90 6.71
CA GLY A 12 4.14 8.77 7.16
C GLY A 12 5.52 9.23 7.60
N ARG A 13 6.17 10.09 6.81
CA ARG A 13 7.49 10.65 7.14
C ARG A 13 7.45 11.55 8.35
N LYS A 14 6.38 12.35 8.49
CA LYS A 14 6.18 13.20 9.67
C LYS A 14 6.13 12.35 10.94
N LYS A 15 5.37 11.26 10.91
CA LYS A 15 5.25 10.35 12.06
C LYS A 15 6.58 9.71 12.43
N LEU A 16 7.35 9.27 11.42
CA LEU A 16 8.69 8.73 11.63
C LEU A 16 9.61 9.78 12.26
N CYS A 17 9.57 10.99 11.74
CA CYS A 17 10.37 12.11 12.25
C CYS A 17 10.06 12.40 13.72
N MET A 18 8.79 12.51 14.05
CA MET A 18 8.37 12.83 15.42
C MET A 18 8.66 11.68 16.39
N ALA A 19 8.52 10.44 15.93
CA ALA A 19 8.85 9.28 16.75
C ALA A 19 10.35 9.22 17.04
N HIS A 20 11.20 9.52 16.06
CA HIS A 20 12.64 9.57 16.23
C HIS A 20 13.05 10.66 17.23
N ALA A 21 12.34 11.80 17.23
CA ALA A 21 12.59 12.88 18.18
C ALA A 21 12.08 12.58 19.59
N GLY A 22 11.33 11.47 19.77
CA GLY A 22 10.77 11.12 21.06
C GLY A 22 9.47 11.84 21.42
N ASP A 23 8.88 12.55 20.43
CA ASP A 23 7.68 13.37 20.66
C ASP A 23 6.38 12.60 20.43
N ALA A 24 6.45 11.42 19.83
CA ALA A 24 5.27 10.61 19.53
C ALA A 24 5.63 9.14 19.41
N PHE A 25 4.66 8.27 19.68
CA PHE A 25 4.79 6.85 19.34
C PHE A 25 4.47 6.65 17.86
N LEU A 26 5.17 5.71 17.22
CA LEU A 26 4.92 5.37 15.84
C LEU A 26 3.84 4.27 15.77
N PRO A 27 2.67 4.55 15.19
CA PRO A 27 1.64 3.54 15.05
C PRO A 27 2.08 2.43 14.10
N ALA A 28 1.67 1.20 14.38
CA ALA A 28 1.93 0.08 13.49
C ALA A 28 1.09 0.21 12.20
N ILE A 29 1.60 -0.33 11.10
CA ILE A 29 0.84 -0.49 9.87
C ILE A 29 -0.07 -1.69 10.04
N THR A 30 -1.38 -1.50 9.85
CA THR A 30 -2.38 -2.52 10.17
C THR A 30 -3.25 -2.92 9.00
N LYS A 31 -3.35 -2.08 7.95
CA LYS A 31 -4.27 -2.34 6.85
C LYS A 31 -3.64 -2.09 5.50
N MET A 32 -4.10 -2.87 4.51
CA MET A 32 -3.78 -2.66 3.10
C MET A 32 -5.05 -2.29 2.37
N ALA A 33 -4.94 -1.32 1.45
CA ALA A 33 -6.06 -0.86 0.65
C ALA A 33 -5.77 -1.04 -0.83
N TRP A 34 -6.81 -1.26 -1.61
CA TRP A 34 -6.75 -1.39 -3.07
C TRP A 34 -7.73 -0.44 -3.72
N GLY A 35 -7.35 0.07 -4.89
CA GLY A 35 -8.20 0.96 -5.64
C GLY A 35 -7.96 0.88 -7.15
N LYS A 36 -8.72 1.67 -7.90
CA LYS A 36 -8.66 1.70 -9.35
C LYS A 36 -8.30 3.07 -9.93
N GLY A 37 -7.84 3.98 -9.09
CA GLY A 37 -7.48 5.34 -9.48
C GLY A 37 -6.01 5.57 -9.77
N GLY A 38 -5.22 4.50 -9.92
CA GLY A 38 -3.76 4.63 -10.06
C GLY A 38 -3.24 4.84 -11.47
N VAL A 39 -4.13 4.90 -12.47
CA VAL A 39 -3.72 5.11 -13.88
C VAL A 39 -4.40 6.32 -14.47
N ASP A 40 -3.75 6.92 -15.48
CA ASP A 40 -4.32 8.02 -16.24
C ASP A 40 -5.25 7.50 -17.34
N GLU A 41 -5.76 8.41 -18.17
CA GLU A 41 -6.69 8.07 -19.25
C GLU A 41 -6.06 7.16 -20.31
N ASN A 42 -4.73 7.11 -20.38
CA ASN A 42 -3.99 6.25 -21.30
C ASN A 42 -3.58 4.90 -20.66
N GLY A 43 -4.01 4.65 -19.43
CA GLY A 43 -3.67 3.41 -18.73
C GLY A 43 -2.28 3.37 -18.14
N GLN A 44 -1.59 4.50 -18.09
CA GLN A 44 -0.25 4.57 -17.50
C GLN A 44 -0.33 4.90 -16.01
N PRO A 45 0.53 4.29 -15.17
CA PRO A 45 0.52 4.61 -13.75
C PRO A 45 0.77 6.11 -13.51
N ILE A 46 -0.03 6.69 -12.62
CA ILE A 46 0.12 8.08 -12.21
C ILE A 46 1.35 8.19 -11.31
N ALA A 47 2.20 9.20 -11.59
CA ALA A 47 3.34 9.45 -10.72
C ALA A 47 2.86 9.87 -9.33
N THR A 48 3.44 9.25 -8.30
CA THR A 48 3.12 9.58 -6.91
C THR A 48 3.78 10.89 -6.51
N THR A 49 3.05 11.72 -5.76
CA THR A 49 3.58 13.00 -5.27
C THR A 49 4.22 12.87 -3.90
N GLY A 50 3.85 11.83 -3.15
CA GLY A 50 4.23 11.68 -1.76
C GLY A 50 3.28 12.41 -0.80
N ASN A 51 2.34 13.19 -1.32
CA ASN A 51 1.38 13.94 -0.48
C ASN A 51 0.00 13.30 -0.43
N GLU A 52 -0.11 12.09 -0.92
CA GLU A 52 -1.38 11.36 -0.91
C GLU A 52 -1.86 11.14 0.52
N ILE A 53 -3.14 11.39 0.75
CA ILE A 53 -3.80 11.17 2.04
C ILE A 53 -4.79 10.01 2.00
N GLY A 54 -5.01 9.44 0.83
CA GLY A 54 -5.87 8.29 0.59
C GLY A 54 -5.68 7.83 -0.84
N LEU A 55 -6.26 6.69 -1.19
CA LEU A 55 -6.27 6.23 -2.58
C LEU A 55 -7.17 7.13 -3.41
N TYR A 56 -6.88 7.28 -4.69
CA TYR A 56 -7.69 8.13 -5.57
C TYR A 56 -9.09 7.56 -5.79
N GLN A 57 -9.21 6.23 -5.94
CA GLN A 57 -10.50 5.54 -6.04
C GLN A 57 -10.42 4.24 -5.25
N GLU A 58 -10.50 4.37 -3.93
CA GLU A 58 -10.39 3.24 -3.02
C GLU A 58 -11.60 2.31 -3.15
N LEU A 59 -11.35 1.02 -3.26
CA LEU A 59 -12.38 0.00 -3.41
C LEU A 59 -12.52 -0.89 -2.18
N LEU A 60 -11.42 -1.22 -1.52
CA LEU A 60 -11.44 -2.16 -0.40
C LEU A 60 -10.24 -1.92 0.52
N VAL A 61 -10.48 -2.07 1.81
CA VAL A 61 -9.43 -2.02 2.84
C VAL A 61 -9.55 -3.31 3.66
N LYS A 62 -8.43 -3.98 3.88
CA LYS A 62 -8.37 -5.22 4.67
C LYS A 62 -7.22 -5.17 5.65
N ASP A 63 -7.32 -5.99 6.68
CA ASP A 63 -6.21 -6.14 7.64
C ASP A 63 -5.01 -6.80 6.95
N ILE A 64 -3.82 -6.37 7.35
CA ILE A 64 -2.57 -7.02 6.95
C ILE A 64 -2.59 -8.45 7.50
N GLU A 65 -2.24 -9.42 6.67
CA GLU A 65 -2.21 -10.83 7.07
C GLU A 65 -0.91 -11.18 7.76
N LEU A 66 0.20 -10.65 7.21
CA LEU A 66 1.51 -10.87 7.81
C LEU A 66 2.48 -9.78 7.35
N HIS A 67 3.57 -9.65 8.09
CA HIS A 67 4.71 -8.87 7.64
C HIS A 67 5.98 -9.67 7.89
N THR A 68 6.99 -9.46 7.04
CA THR A 68 8.28 -10.11 7.14
C THR A 68 9.39 -9.11 6.88
N TYR A 69 10.54 -9.34 7.46
CA TYR A 69 11.72 -8.53 7.18
C TYR A 69 12.48 -9.19 6.04
N VAL A 70 12.90 -8.37 5.07
CA VAL A 70 13.54 -8.83 3.86
C VAL A 70 15.01 -8.39 3.87
N GLY A 71 15.90 -9.35 3.63
CA GLY A 71 17.33 -9.07 3.61
C GLY A 71 17.98 -9.16 4.98
N ASP A 72 19.31 -9.15 4.97
CA ASP A 72 20.11 -9.40 6.18
C ASP A 72 20.09 -8.24 7.18
N THR A 73 19.91 -7.01 6.67
CA THR A 73 19.94 -5.82 7.51
C THR A 73 18.60 -5.55 8.21
N GLN A 74 17.53 -6.22 7.78
CA GLN A 74 16.18 -6.02 8.33
C GLN A 74 15.71 -4.54 8.21
N THR A 75 16.10 -3.88 7.12
CA THR A 75 15.70 -2.50 6.85
C THR A 75 14.58 -2.41 5.84
N THR A 76 14.06 -3.54 5.37
CA THR A 76 12.90 -3.63 4.51
C THR A 76 11.85 -4.49 5.20
N CYS A 77 10.65 -3.95 5.34
CA CYS A 77 9.52 -4.72 5.85
C CYS A 77 8.51 -4.92 4.74
N ARG A 78 8.17 -6.18 4.48
CA ARG A 78 7.17 -6.57 3.48
C ARG A 78 5.86 -6.86 4.17
N TYR A 79 4.81 -6.14 3.75
CA TYR A 79 3.45 -6.35 4.24
C TYR A 79 2.67 -7.10 3.19
N THR A 80 1.93 -8.12 3.61
CA THR A 80 1.20 -9.01 2.70
C THR A 80 -0.27 -9.07 3.07
N ALA A 81 -1.13 -8.99 2.07
CA ALA A 81 -2.55 -9.23 2.20
C ALA A 81 -3.09 -9.81 0.89
N THR A 82 -4.22 -10.50 0.97
CA THR A 82 -4.79 -11.24 -0.14
C THR A 82 -6.17 -10.70 -0.50
N LEU A 83 -6.39 -10.48 -1.79
CA LEU A 83 -7.75 -10.35 -2.33
C LEU A 83 -8.23 -11.77 -2.60
N GLU A 84 -9.21 -12.20 -1.81
CA GLU A 84 -9.75 -13.55 -1.92
C GLU A 84 -10.61 -13.71 -3.17
N ALA A 85 -10.86 -14.95 -3.56
CA ALA A 85 -11.87 -15.25 -4.58
C ALA A 85 -13.20 -14.63 -4.14
N GLY A 86 -13.85 -13.92 -5.04
CA GLY A 86 -15.09 -13.21 -4.74
C GLY A 86 -14.92 -11.77 -4.32
N GLU A 87 -13.70 -11.34 -4.01
CA GLU A 87 -13.44 -9.94 -3.65
C GLU A 87 -13.01 -9.13 -4.87
N LEU A 88 -13.60 -7.96 -5.05
CA LEU A 88 -13.32 -7.04 -6.17
C LEU A 88 -13.42 -7.70 -7.54
N ASP A 89 -14.40 -8.58 -7.72
CA ASP A 89 -14.63 -9.27 -8.98
C ASP A 89 -14.89 -8.28 -10.11
N GLY A 90 -14.19 -8.46 -11.21
CA GLY A 90 -14.34 -7.62 -12.40
C GLY A 90 -13.70 -6.26 -12.27
N GLU A 91 -13.13 -5.91 -11.13
CA GLU A 91 -12.45 -4.64 -10.96
C GLU A 91 -11.04 -4.70 -11.50
N GLU A 92 -10.54 -3.55 -11.96
CA GLU A 92 -9.17 -3.41 -12.42
C GLU A 92 -8.36 -2.63 -11.40
N ILE A 93 -7.51 -3.32 -10.66
CA ILE A 93 -6.74 -2.74 -9.58
C ILE A 93 -5.52 -2.02 -10.15
N SER A 94 -5.28 -0.78 -9.75
CA SER A 94 -4.14 0.00 -10.23
C SER A 94 -3.46 0.84 -9.15
N GLU A 95 -3.93 0.78 -7.91
CA GLU A 95 -3.31 1.47 -6.79
C GLU A 95 -3.45 0.65 -5.52
N MET A 96 -2.51 0.83 -4.61
CA MET A 96 -2.58 0.20 -3.30
C MET A 96 -1.89 1.08 -2.26
N GLY A 97 -2.25 0.90 -1.02
CA GLY A 97 -1.68 1.68 0.06
C GLY A 97 -1.66 0.93 1.37
N LEU A 98 -0.87 1.46 2.30
CA LEU A 98 -0.79 0.95 3.67
C LEU A 98 -1.30 2.01 4.62
N TYR A 99 -2.25 1.64 5.46
CA TYR A 99 -2.79 2.49 6.51
C TYR A 99 -2.25 2.04 7.86
N ASP A 100 -1.94 2.99 8.72
CA ASP A 100 -1.52 2.70 10.08
C ASP A 100 -2.73 2.56 11.03
N ALA A 101 -2.44 2.25 12.29
CA ALA A 101 -3.48 2.04 13.29
C ALA A 101 -4.30 3.30 13.60
N GLU A 102 -3.80 4.47 13.24
CA GLU A 102 -4.53 5.74 13.39
C GLU A 102 -5.37 6.08 12.16
N GLY A 103 -5.30 5.24 11.12
CA GLY A 103 -6.09 5.44 9.90
C GLY A 103 -5.46 6.35 8.87
N ASP A 104 -4.17 6.65 9.00
CA ASP A 104 -3.47 7.50 8.05
C ASP A 104 -2.76 6.67 6.99
N LEU A 105 -2.81 7.14 5.74
CA LEU A 105 -2.09 6.51 4.62
C LEU A 105 -0.60 6.84 4.74
N VAL A 106 0.19 5.82 5.04
CA VAL A 106 1.63 6.01 5.29
C VAL A 106 2.51 5.57 4.13
N ALA A 107 2.00 4.74 3.24
CA ALA A 107 2.69 4.34 2.03
C ALA A 107 1.69 4.15 0.89
N TYR A 108 2.11 4.41 -0.33
CA TYR A 108 1.23 4.41 -1.48
C TYR A 108 2.02 4.05 -2.74
N ARG A 109 1.39 3.32 -3.67
CA ARG A 109 1.96 3.06 -4.98
C ARG A 109 0.88 2.91 -6.04
N THR A 110 1.26 3.19 -7.28
CA THR A 110 0.45 2.95 -8.46
C THR A 110 1.12 1.91 -9.33
N PHE A 111 0.34 1.25 -10.16
CA PHE A 111 0.83 0.24 -11.10
C PHE A 111 -0.16 0.11 -12.26
N MET A 112 0.24 -0.64 -13.28
CA MET A 112 -0.64 -0.90 -14.42
C MET A 112 -1.82 -1.76 -13.97
N ARG A 113 -2.97 -1.57 -14.61
CA ARG A 113 -4.20 -2.28 -14.25
C ARG A 113 -3.99 -3.79 -14.16
N LYS A 114 -4.53 -4.37 -13.10
CA LYS A 114 -4.57 -5.81 -12.88
C LYS A 114 -6.02 -6.21 -12.67
N GLY A 115 -6.57 -6.97 -13.60
CA GLY A 115 -7.93 -7.48 -13.49
C GLY A 115 -8.05 -8.51 -12.37
N LYS A 116 -9.15 -8.45 -11.63
CA LYS A 116 -9.43 -9.40 -10.56
C LYS A 116 -10.56 -10.34 -10.98
N ASP A 117 -10.23 -11.61 -11.18
CA ASP A 117 -11.21 -12.65 -11.49
C ASP A 117 -11.89 -13.16 -10.21
N ALA A 118 -13.16 -13.54 -10.34
CA ALA A 118 -13.94 -14.05 -9.23
C ALA A 118 -13.34 -15.32 -8.61
N ASP A 119 -12.77 -16.17 -9.44
CA ASP A 119 -12.31 -17.51 -9.04
C ASP A 119 -10.86 -17.54 -8.57
N ILE A 120 -10.12 -16.43 -8.72
CA ILE A 120 -8.68 -16.43 -8.50
C ILE A 120 -8.32 -15.42 -7.43
N PRO A 121 -7.80 -15.86 -6.28
CA PRO A 121 -7.26 -14.94 -5.30
C PRO A 121 -5.96 -14.31 -5.82
N GLN A 122 -5.67 -13.09 -5.37
CA GLN A 122 -4.44 -12.39 -5.68
C GLN A 122 -3.75 -11.98 -4.39
N ILE A 123 -2.48 -12.34 -4.26
CA ILE A 123 -1.66 -11.97 -3.11
C ILE A 123 -0.89 -10.69 -3.47
N TYR A 124 -0.96 -9.71 -2.59
CA TYR A 124 -0.28 -8.44 -2.77
C TYR A 124 0.74 -8.22 -1.67
N ASP A 125 1.94 -7.81 -2.10
CA ASP A 125 3.02 -7.41 -1.21
C ASP A 125 3.32 -5.93 -1.40
N MET A 126 3.63 -5.24 -0.31
CA MET A 126 4.18 -3.90 -0.39
C MET A 126 5.34 -3.78 0.59
N ASP A 127 6.47 -3.29 0.09
CA ASP A 127 7.69 -3.15 0.88
C ASP A 127 7.89 -1.70 1.31
N GLU A 128 8.14 -1.51 2.60
CA GLU A 128 8.73 -0.28 3.12
C GLU A 128 10.22 -0.49 3.21
N ILE A 129 10.98 0.35 2.51
CA ILE A 129 12.43 0.22 2.41
C ILE A 129 13.07 1.44 3.07
N PHE A 130 13.93 1.17 4.03
CA PHE A 130 14.64 2.23 4.78
C PHE A 130 16.12 2.24 4.50
#